data_4c1e142df223a67a0ca9f53c97cea6cc
#
_entry.id   4c1e142df223a67a0ca9f53c97cea6cc
#
_cell.length_a   1.000
_cell.length_b   1.000
_cell.length_c   1.000
_cell.angle_alpha   90.00
_cell.angle_beta   90.00
_cell.angle_gamma   90.00
#
_symmetry.space_group_name_H-M   'P 1'
#
loop_
_entity.id
_entity.type
_entity.pdbx_description
1 polymer ?
#
loop_
_entity_poly.entity_id
_entity_poly.type
_entity_poly.pdbx_seq_one_letter_code
_entity_poly.pdbx_strand_id
1 'polypeptide(L)'
;MRRAWSRGIGALIACVAFAASAQTTDFPNKPVRLILGQPAGGPTDIVARLVGQKLQDRWGQPVVVENRPGAGSNIATDMVVKAPKDGYTLLVGTVQQIVNPFLFSNVAWDPSRDLVAVSLVTKAHIVLVEHPDTPAKDLKGLIALAKAEKGGLSWASAGNGSTGHLTLELFKTSAGIDATHVPYKGTQPALADLLGGRVPVMFDGVVTSLPHIKAGKLRPIAVASLTRSQLLPDVPTMTEAGLPGFEAVGLATVMAPAGTRPEVVAKISADIAAILKQPEVRDQLVGMGLEVVGSSPAEFDSYVKDESAKWGKVIKAAGIKAD
;
A
#
# COMPACT_ATOMS: atom_id res chain seq x y z
N MET A 1 64.69 27.33 -63.07
CA MET A 1 65.38 27.19 -61.73
C MET A 1 64.36 27.51 -60.63
N ARG A 2 64.44 26.80 -59.53
CA ARG A 2 63.69 26.85 -58.27
C ARG A 2 62.39 26.05 -58.17
N ARG A 3 62.56 24.88 -57.52
CA ARG A 3 61.61 23.98 -57.00
C ARG A 3 60.99 24.60 -55.73
N ALA A 4 59.65 24.58 -55.57
CA ALA A 4 58.90 24.84 -54.35
C ALA A 4 58.28 23.55 -53.83
N TRP A 5 58.69 23.17 -52.65
CA TRP A 5 58.15 22.07 -51.89
C TRP A 5 56.87 22.48 -51.20
N SER A 6 55.78 21.79 -51.46
CA SER A 6 54.55 21.87 -50.68
C SER A 6 54.54 20.73 -49.63
N ARG A 7 54.62 21.10 -48.36
CA ARG A 7 54.45 20.20 -47.20
C ARG A 7 52.98 20.08 -46.92
N GLY A 8 52.42 18.91 -47.15
CA GLY A 8 51.07 18.56 -46.67
C GLY A 8 51.12 18.24 -45.18
N ILE A 9 50.32 18.98 -44.40
CA ILE A 9 50.07 18.70 -42.98
C ILE A 9 48.81 17.83 -42.94
N GLY A 10 49.00 16.52 -42.67
CA GLY A 10 47.91 15.62 -42.38
C GLY A 10 47.35 15.85 -40.95
N ALA A 11 46.16 16.41 -40.83
CA ALA A 11 45.46 16.51 -39.55
C ALA A 11 44.93 15.15 -39.13
N LEU A 12 45.55 14.54 -38.12
CA LEU A 12 45.04 13.32 -37.45
C LEU A 12 43.92 13.72 -36.51
N ILE A 13 42.66 13.51 -36.92
CA ILE A 13 41.50 13.67 -36.04
C ILE A 13 41.41 12.42 -35.17
N ALA A 14 41.86 12.52 -33.91
CA ALA A 14 41.67 11.51 -32.89
C ALA A 14 40.20 11.57 -32.41
N CYS A 15 39.36 10.64 -32.90
CA CYS A 15 38.04 10.38 -32.33
C CYS A 15 38.22 9.76 -30.94
N VAL A 16 38.15 10.58 -29.90
CA VAL A 16 38.01 10.08 -28.53
C VAL A 16 36.56 9.58 -28.39
N ALA A 17 36.37 8.28 -28.57
CA ALA A 17 35.14 7.64 -28.20
C ALA A 17 35.02 7.67 -26.67
N PHE A 18 34.14 8.54 -26.14
CA PHE A 18 33.67 8.44 -24.77
C PHE A 18 32.86 7.15 -24.67
N ALA A 19 33.52 6.08 -24.28
CA ALA A 19 32.83 4.91 -23.76
C ALA A 19 32.13 5.38 -22.49
N ALA A 20 30.81 5.61 -22.58
CA ALA A 20 29.95 5.71 -21.41
C ALA A 20 30.07 4.36 -20.69
N SER A 21 31.01 4.27 -19.74
CA SER A 21 31.05 3.17 -18.79
C SER A 21 29.70 3.17 -18.08
N ALA A 22 28.82 2.25 -18.45
CA ALA A 22 27.68 1.88 -17.62
C ALA A 22 28.30 1.47 -16.27
N GLN A 23 28.31 2.40 -15.31
CA GLN A 23 28.71 2.09 -13.95
C GLN A 23 27.72 1.04 -13.47
N THR A 24 28.11 -0.23 -13.52
CA THR A 24 27.41 -1.29 -12.81
C THR A 24 27.38 -0.86 -11.36
N THR A 25 26.20 -0.52 -10.87
CA THR A 25 26.04 -0.16 -9.46
C THR A 25 26.42 -1.39 -8.66
N ASP A 26 27.50 -1.28 -7.89
CA ASP A 26 27.92 -2.32 -6.92
C ASP A 26 26.94 -2.35 -5.71
N PHE A 27 25.66 -2.23 -6.03
CA PHE A 27 24.56 -2.23 -5.07
C PHE A 27 23.77 -3.55 -5.17
N PRO A 28 23.47 -4.18 -4.00
CA PRO A 28 24.02 -3.89 -2.67
C PRO A 28 25.36 -4.61 -2.43
N ASN A 29 26.26 -3.99 -1.69
CA ASN A 29 27.53 -4.59 -1.23
C ASN A 29 27.65 -4.63 0.29
N LYS A 30 26.57 -4.29 1.02
CA LYS A 30 26.42 -4.34 2.47
C LYS A 30 24.95 -4.63 2.82
N PRO A 31 24.62 -4.93 4.10
CA PRO A 31 23.26 -5.21 4.52
C PRO A 31 22.28 -4.09 4.18
N VAL A 32 21.06 -4.48 3.72
CA VAL A 32 19.94 -3.59 3.44
C VAL A 32 18.90 -3.71 4.55
N ARG A 33 18.34 -2.58 5.01
CA ARG A 33 17.31 -2.52 6.05
C ARG A 33 15.96 -2.19 5.44
N LEU A 34 14.95 -3.00 5.76
CA LEU A 34 13.54 -2.75 5.46
C LEU A 34 12.84 -2.31 6.76
N ILE A 35 12.50 -1.03 6.85
CA ILE A 35 11.87 -0.43 8.02
C ILE A 35 10.36 -0.46 7.87
N LEU A 36 9.64 -1.01 8.85
CA LEU A 36 8.17 -1.07 8.90
C LEU A 36 7.63 -0.27 10.09
N GLY A 37 6.58 0.51 9.83
CA GLY A 37 5.80 1.17 10.88
C GLY A 37 4.72 0.30 11.52
N GLN A 38 4.62 -0.97 11.13
CA GLN A 38 3.61 -1.92 11.60
C GLN A 38 4.22 -2.89 12.62
N PRO A 39 3.44 -3.43 13.58
CA PRO A 39 3.87 -4.50 14.46
C PRO A 39 4.26 -5.76 13.66
N ALA A 40 5.16 -6.57 14.24
CA ALA A 40 5.52 -7.86 13.68
C ALA A 40 4.32 -8.82 13.63
N GLY A 41 4.30 -9.72 12.63
CA GLY A 41 3.26 -10.73 12.45
C GLY A 41 2.01 -10.25 11.71
N GLY A 42 1.91 -8.96 11.38
CA GLY A 42 0.83 -8.44 10.53
C GLY A 42 1.04 -8.74 9.04
N PRO A 43 0.00 -8.56 8.19
CA PRO A 43 0.09 -8.87 6.75
C PRO A 43 1.26 -8.18 6.05
N THR A 44 1.49 -6.90 6.33
CA THR A 44 2.60 -6.13 5.73
C THR A 44 3.97 -6.65 6.18
N ASP A 45 4.10 -7.08 7.44
CA ASP A 45 5.34 -7.68 7.98
C ASP A 45 5.65 -9.01 7.28
N ILE A 46 4.63 -9.84 7.06
CA ILE A 46 4.80 -11.11 6.35
C ILE A 46 5.26 -10.87 4.92
N VAL A 47 4.64 -9.92 4.20
CA VAL A 47 5.08 -9.51 2.84
C VAL A 47 6.50 -9.00 2.86
N ALA A 48 6.87 -8.14 3.82
CA ALA A 48 8.22 -7.59 3.94
C ALA A 48 9.27 -8.68 4.18
N ARG A 49 8.97 -9.67 5.04
CA ARG A 49 9.88 -10.77 5.31
C ARG A 49 10.02 -11.70 4.12
N LEU A 50 8.93 -12.03 3.43
CA LEU A 50 8.96 -12.85 2.22
C LEU A 50 9.81 -12.18 1.12
N VAL A 51 9.51 -10.91 0.81
CA VAL A 51 10.27 -10.15 -0.19
C VAL A 51 11.71 -9.95 0.26
N GLY A 52 11.94 -9.61 1.52
CA GLY A 52 13.26 -9.42 2.10
C GLY A 52 14.13 -10.67 2.01
N GLN A 53 13.59 -11.85 2.32
CA GLN A 53 14.30 -13.12 2.19
C GLN A 53 14.69 -13.39 0.73
N LYS A 54 13.77 -13.21 -0.21
CA LYS A 54 14.05 -13.41 -1.65
C LYS A 54 15.04 -12.40 -2.22
N LEU A 55 15.01 -11.16 -1.73
CA LEU A 55 16.02 -10.14 -2.05
C LEU A 55 17.39 -10.54 -1.50
N GLN A 56 17.47 -11.04 -0.27
CA GLN A 56 18.71 -11.55 0.31
C GLN A 56 19.29 -12.68 -0.52
N ASP A 57 18.47 -13.66 -0.92
CA ASP A 57 18.90 -14.79 -1.77
C ASP A 57 19.43 -14.29 -3.12
N ARG A 58 18.78 -13.27 -3.71
CA ARG A 58 19.15 -12.69 -4.99
C ARG A 58 20.41 -11.84 -4.95
N TRP A 59 20.60 -11.08 -3.89
CA TRP A 59 21.68 -10.11 -3.74
C TRP A 59 22.95 -10.70 -3.09
N GLY A 60 22.82 -11.82 -2.38
CA GLY A 60 23.93 -12.37 -1.58
C GLY A 60 24.32 -11.47 -0.41
N GLN A 61 23.45 -10.51 -0.04
CA GLN A 61 23.65 -9.57 1.05
C GLN A 61 22.49 -9.69 2.03
N PRO A 62 22.71 -9.55 3.35
CA PRO A 62 21.65 -9.60 4.33
C PRO A 62 20.58 -8.54 4.10
N VAL A 63 19.31 -8.93 4.21
CA VAL A 63 18.16 -8.01 4.19
C VAL A 63 17.42 -8.11 5.52
N VAL A 64 17.52 -7.06 6.33
CA VAL A 64 17.02 -7.04 7.71
C VAL A 64 15.70 -6.30 7.78
N VAL A 65 14.63 -6.98 8.23
CA VAL A 65 13.32 -6.38 8.47
C VAL A 65 13.23 -5.87 9.91
N GLU A 66 12.97 -4.57 10.07
CA GLU A 66 12.87 -3.91 11.38
C GLU A 66 11.49 -3.27 11.58
N ASN A 67 10.76 -3.73 12.58
CA ASN A 67 9.48 -3.14 12.95
C ASN A 67 9.71 -1.96 13.91
N ARG A 68 9.20 -0.77 13.54
CA ARG A 68 9.26 0.49 14.30
C ARG A 68 7.86 1.09 14.43
N PRO A 69 6.96 0.43 15.17
CA PRO A 69 5.58 0.90 15.30
C PRO A 69 5.48 2.19 16.11
N GLY A 70 4.41 2.94 15.88
CA GLY A 70 4.06 4.12 16.64
C GLY A 70 3.64 5.30 15.78
N ALA A 71 2.82 6.18 16.35
CA ALA A 71 2.28 7.39 15.73
C ALA A 71 1.74 7.15 14.30
N GLY A 72 0.95 6.08 14.09
CA GLY A 72 0.44 5.74 12.75
C GLY A 72 1.52 5.50 11.72
N SER A 73 2.65 4.87 12.07
CA SER A 73 3.84 4.66 11.24
C SER A 73 4.71 5.91 10.99
N ASN A 74 4.37 7.07 11.56
CA ASN A 74 5.17 8.29 11.36
C ASN A 74 6.60 8.12 11.89
N ILE A 75 6.82 7.37 12.99
CA ILE A 75 8.16 7.10 13.54
C ILE A 75 9.05 6.38 12.51
N ALA A 76 8.54 5.33 11.88
CA ALA A 76 9.26 4.57 10.87
C ALA A 76 9.54 5.40 9.62
N THR A 77 8.55 6.17 9.17
CA THR A 77 8.65 7.03 8.00
C THR A 77 9.69 8.12 8.20
N ASP A 78 9.65 8.82 9.35
CA ASP A 78 10.62 9.86 9.69
C ASP A 78 12.06 9.32 9.76
N MET A 79 12.23 8.11 10.32
CA MET A 79 13.53 7.42 10.34
C MET A 79 14.09 7.20 8.92
N VAL A 80 13.25 6.77 7.98
CA VAL A 80 13.68 6.51 6.60
C VAL A 80 13.93 7.81 5.85
N VAL A 81 13.05 8.80 5.98
CA VAL A 81 13.23 10.13 5.35
C VAL A 81 14.58 10.76 5.72
N LYS A 82 15.04 10.56 6.98
CA LYS A 82 16.32 11.07 7.48
C LYS A 82 17.52 10.16 7.19
N ALA A 83 17.29 8.97 6.61
CA ALA A 83 18.37 8.03 6.32
C ALA A 83 19.25 8.49 5.13
N PRO A 84 20.49 7.93 5.00
CA PRO A 84 21.32 8.16 3.82
C PRO A 84 20.58 7.79 2.53
N LYS A 85 20.78 8.57 1.47
CA LYS A 85 20.12 8.43 0.16
C LYS A 85 20.85 7.41 -0.73
N ASP A 86 21.30 6.30 -0.14
CA ASP A 86 22.15 5.30 -0.77
C ASP A 86 21.42 3.99 -1.12
N GLY A 87 20.12 3.87 -0.76
CA GLY A 87 19.30 2.70 -1.03
C GLY A 87 19.40 1.59 0.02
N TYR A 88 20.21 1.72 1.07
CA TYR A 88 20.40 0.69 2.10
C TYR A 88 19.41 0.78 3.27
N THR A 89 18.58 1.81 3.31
CA THR A 89 17.45 1.91 4.24
C THR A 89 16.21 2.24 3.45
N LEU A 90 15.27 1.29 3.41
CA LEU A 90 14.03 1.37 2.66
C LEU A 90 12.84 1.33 3.62
N LEU A 91 11.76 2.01 3.27
CA LEU A 91 10.50 1.95 3.98
C LEU A 91 9.60 0.90 3.34
N VAL A 92 9.13 -0.05 4.12
CA VAL A 92 7.96 -0.84 3.73
C VAL A 92 6.72 -0.10 4.26
N GLY A 93 6.03 0.52 3.34
CA GLY A 93 4.90 1.40 3.63
C GLY A 93 3.55 0.74 3.43
N THR A 94 2.52 1.46 3.85
CA THR A 94 1.09 1.14 3.69
C THR A 94 0.37 2.37 3.15
N VAL A 95 -0.97 2.38 3.16
CA VAL A 95 -1.76 3.58 2.84
C VAL A 95 -1.42 4.77 3.77
N GLN A 96 -0.90 4.51 4.96
CA GLN A 96 -0.57 5.54 5.95
C GLN A 96 0.45 6.56 5.43
N GLN A 97 1.40 6.17 4.60
CA GLN A 97 2.34 7.10 3.98
C GLN A 97 1.65 8.10 3.04
N ILE A 98 0.48 7.73 2.51
CA ILE A 98 -0.31 8.59 1.62
C ILE A 98 -1.25 9.48 2.43
N VAL A 99 -1.86 8.96 3.50
CA VAL A 99 -2.96 9.63 4.21
C VAL A 99 -2.54 10.43 5.44
N ASN A 100 -1.41 10.08 6.08
CA ASN A 100 -0.98 10.72 7.32
C ASN A 100 -0.76 12.24 7.23
N PRO A 101 -0.28 12.82 6.11
CA PRO A 101 -0.21 14.27 5.97
C PRO A 101 -1.55 14.99 6.09
N PHE A 102 -2.67 14.29 5.90
CA PHE A 102 -4.01 14.83 6.06
C PHE A 102 -4.63 14.52 7.43
N LEU A 103 -4.14 13.47 8.11
CA LEU A 103 -4.70 12.96 9.38
C LEU A 103 -4.03 13.57 10.61
N PHE A 104 -2.74 13.83 10.55
CA PHE A 104 -1.95 14.33 11.69
C PHE A 104 -1.52 15.75 11.46
N SER A 105 -1.66 16.59 12.50
CA SER A 105 -1.26 18.00 12.45
C SER A 105 0.26 18.21 12.41
N ASN A 106 1.04 17.26 12.96
CA ASN A 106 2.49 17.37 13.15
C ASN A 106 3.26 16.28 12.39
N VAL A 107 3.03 16.14 11.09
CA VAL A 107 3.86 15.29 10.22
C VAL A 107 5.01 16.11 9.65
N ALA A 108 6.25 15.72 9.96
CA ALA A 108 7.45 16.46 9.54
C ALA A 108 7.92 16.13 8.11
N TRP A 109 7.23 15.23 7.41
CA TRP A 109 7.58 14.74 6.07
C TRP A 109 6.38 14.85 5.10
N ASP A 110 6.69 14.90 3.81
CA ASP A 110 5.72 14.86 2.71
C ASP A 110 6.10 13.71 1.79
N PRO A 111 5.18 12.77 1.48
CA PRO A 111 5.50 11.58 0.69
C PRO A 111 5.98 11.91 -0.73
N SER A 112 5.51 13.00 -1.32
CA SER A 112 5.88 13.42 -2.67
C SER A 112 7.23 14.15 -2.73
N ARG A 113 7.70 14.71 -1.62
CA ARG A 113 8.94 15.46 -1.52
C ARG A 113 10.07 14.65 -0.92
N ASP A 114 9.78 13.87 0.13
CA ASP A 114 10.79 13.29 1.02
C ASP A 114 10.98 11.78 0.80
N LEU A 115 10.11 11.16 0.01
CA LEU A 115 10.21 9.75 -0.39
C LEU A 115 10.22 9.62 -1.90
N VAL A 116 10.87 8.58 -2.40
CA VAL A 116 10.77 8.16 -3.81
C VAL A 116 10.10 6.79 -3.88
N ALA A 117 9.14 6.67 -4.77
CA ALA A 117 8.43 5.42 -5.05
C ALA A 117 9.40 4.37 -5.63
N VAL A 118 9.42 3.16 -5.07
CA VAL A 118 10.18 2.03 -5.59
C VAL A 118 9.24 1.00 -6.21
N SER A 119 8.29 0.49 -5.43
CA SER A 119 7.28 -0.46 -5.94
C SER A 119 6.05 -0.52 -5.05
N LEU A 120 4.88 -0.56 -5.65
CA LEU A 120 3.67 -1.10 -5.04
C LEU A 120 3.75 -2.63 -5.16
N VAL A 121 3.97 -3.30 -4.03
CA VAL A 121 4.25 -4.74 -3.98
C VAL A 121 2.95 -5.55 -4.06
N THR A 122 2.01 -5.25 -3.16
CA THR A 122 0.71 -5.93 -3.11
C THR A 122 -0.41 -4.98 -2.73
N LYS A 123 -1.64 -5.34 -3.14
CA LYS A 123 -2.89 -4.80 -2.62
C LYS A 123 -3.60 -5.86 -1.77
N ALA A 124 -4.20 -5.46 -0.65
CA ALA A 124 -5.01 -6.30 0.20
C ALA A 124 -6.49 -5.93 0.04
N HIS A 125 -7.31 -6.89 -0.33
CA HIS A 125 -8.75 -6.67 -0.50
C HIS A 125 -9.42 -6.39 0.84
N ILE A 126 -10.23 -5.34 0.87
CA ILE A 126 -11.14 -5.01 1.97
C ILE A 126 -12.53 -5.51 1.58
N VAL A 127 -13.21 -6.13 2.52
CA VAL A 127 -14.59 -6.62 2.35
C VAL A 127 -15.50 -5.90 3.33
N LEU A 128 -16.67 -5.53 2.85
CA LEU A 128 -17.79 -5.10 3.67
C LEU A 128 -18.47 -6.36 4.20
N VAL A 129 -18.44 -6.53 5.52
CA VAL A 129 -19.06 -7.64 6.22
C VAL A 129 -20.09 -7.15 7.23
N GLU A 130 -21.13 -7.96 7.43
CA GLU A 130 -22.16 -7.70 8.43
C GLU A 130 -22.42 -8.93 9.31
N HIS A 131 -22.97 -8.69 10.48
CA HIS A 131 -23.53 -9.77 11.30
C HIS A 131 -24.74 -10.39 10.59
N PRO A 132 -24.94 -11.72 10.62
CA PRO A 132 -26.03 -12.39 9.92
C PRO A 132 -27.45 -11.91 10.29
N ASP A 133 -27.62 -11.41 11.52
CA ASP A 133 -28.90 -10.86 12.00
C ASP A 133 -29.19 -9.44 11.47
N THR A 134 -28.25 -8.81 10.78
CA THR A 134 -28.50 -7.52 10.13
C THR A 134 -29.57 -7.72 9.05
N PRO A 135 -30.64 -6.88 9.02
CA PRO A 135 -31.77 -7.08 8.10
C PRO A 135 -31.41 -6.96 6.63
N ALA A 136 -30.32 -6.27 6.29
CA ALA A 136 -29.80 -6.15 4.93
C ALA A 136 -29.23 -7.49 4.43
N LYS A 137 -29.28 -7.73 3.12
CA LYS A 137 -28.73 -8.93 2.49
C LYS A 137 -27.78 -8.60 1.32
N ASP A 138 -27.77 -7.35 0.92
CA ASP A 138 -26.95 -6.82 -0.17
C ASP A 138 -26.63 -5.35 0.09
N LEU A 139 -25.81 -4.76 -0.76
CA LEU A 139 -25.36 -3.37 -0.62
C LEU A 139 -26.51 -2.38 -0.67
N LYS A 140 -27.50 -2.61 -1.55
CA LYS A 140 -28.68 -1.74 -1.70
C LYS A 140 -29.53 -1.75 -0.44
N GLY A 141 -29.78 -2.92 0.12
CA GLY A 141 -30.50 -3.10 1.38
C GLY A 141 -29.77 -2.45 2.55
N LEU A 142 -28.43 -2.58 2.61
CA LEU A 142 -27.63 -1.96 3.66
C LEU A 142 -27.65 -0.42 3.58
N ILE A 143 -27.55 0.14 2.37
CA ILE A 143 -27.70 1.59 2.15
C ILE A 143 -29.10 2.07 2.59
N ALA A 144 -30.14 1.33 2.25
CA ALA A 144 -31.52 1.67 2.65
C ALA A 144 -31.68 1.61 4.18
N LEU A 145 -31.14 0.58 4.82
CA LEU A 145 -31.14 0.44 6.29
C LEU A 145 -30.40 1.62 6.95
N ALA A 146 -29.19 1.95 6.47
CA ALA A 146 -28.42 3.08 7.01
C ALA A 146 -29.13 4.43 6.84
N LYS A 147 -29.91 4.64 5.78
CA LYS A 147 -30.72 5.85 5.57
C LYS A 147 -31.94 5.91 6.47
N ALA A 148 -32.49 4.76 6.87
CA ALA A 148 -33.68 4.68 7.73
C ALA A 148 -33.33 4.82 9.22
N GLU A 149 -32.09 4.48 9.61
CA GLU A 149 -31.66 4.51 11.01
C GLU A 149 -31.37 5.95 11.46
N LYS A 150 -32.08 6.40 12.51
CA LYS A 150 -31.84 7.73 13.10
C LYS A 150 -30.47 7.76 13.77
N GLY A 151 -29.59 8.65 13.31
CA GLY A 151 -28.21 8.76 13.80
C GLY A 151 -27.21 7.87 13.04
N GLY A 152 -27.69 7.15 12.01
CA GLY A 152 -26.88 6.29 11.17
C GLY A 152 -26.52 4.94 11.81
N LEU A 153 -26.33 3.95 10.98
CA LEU A 153 -25.95 2.59 11.40
C LEU A 153 -24.55 2.60 12.02
N SER A 154 -24.32 1.85 13.08
CA SER A 154 -23.00 1.74 13.74
C SER A 154 -22.06 0.85 12.90
N TRP A 155 -20.82 1.32 12.71
CA TRP A 155 -19.78 0.66 11.92
C TRP A 155 -18.48 0.53 12.72
N ALA A 156 -18.02 -0.70 12.89
CA ALA A 156 -16.75 -0.96 13.56
C ALA A 156 -15.55 -0.65 12.65
N SER A 157 -14.45 -0.25 13.26
CA SER A 157 -13.14 -0.21 12.60
C SER A 157 -12.01 -0.56 13.56
N ALA A 158 -10.84 -0.85 13.02
CA ALA A 158 -9.61 -1.07 13.80
C ALA A 158 -9.05 0.19 14.47
N GLY A 159 -9.77 1.31 14.40
CA GLY A 159 -9.41 2.59 15.02
C GLY A 159 -9.37 3.74 14.02
N ASN A 160 -9.20 4.96 14.55
CA ASN A 160 -9.12 6.18 13.76
C ASN A 160 -7.97 6.11 12.75
N GLY A 161 -8.23 6.50 11.50
CA GLY A 161 -7.24 6.49 10.42
C GLY A 161 -6.90 5.09 9.89
N SER A 162 -7.51 4.02 10.41
CA SER A 162 -7.36 2.67 9.83
C SER A 162 -7.99 2.60 8.44
N THR A 163 -7.54 1.63 7.63
CA THR A 163 -8.11 1.40 6.28
C THR A 163 -9.63 1.23 6.36
N GLY A 164 -10.14 0.47 7.34
CA GLY A 164 -11.59 0.29 7.55
C GLY A 164 -12.32 1.60 7.85
N HIS A 165 -11.76 2.48 8.69
CA HIS A 165 -12.33 3.80 8.95
C HIS A 165 -12.36 4.68 7.69
N LEU A 166 -11.24 4.77 6.98
CA LEU A 166 -11.15 5.54 5.75
C LEU A 166 -12.11 5.02 4.67
N THR A 167 -12.25 3.68 4.57
CA THR A 167 -13.20 3.04 3.66
C THR A 167 -14.64 3.38 4.03
N LEU A 168 -14.97 3.42 5.32
CA LEU A 168 -16.30 3.87 5.79
C LEU A 168 -16.59 5.31 5.37
N GLU A 169 -15.65 6.23 5.55
CA GLU A 169 -15.86 7.63 5.21
C GLU A 169 -15.98 7.84 3.68
N LEU A 170 -15.21 7.09 2.90
CA LEU A 170 -15.40 7.03 1.46
C LEU A 170 -16.80 6.49 1.11
N PHE A 171 -17.25 5.45 1.80
CA PHE A 171 -18.56 4.85 1.59
C PHE A 171 -19.70 5.81 1.96
N LYS A 172 -19.62 6.50 3.08
CA LYS A 172 -20.60 7.54 3.48
C LYS A 172 -20.78 8.57 2.37
N THR A 173 -19.67 9.09 1.85
CA THR A 173 -19.69 10.08 0.78
C THR A 173 -20.25 9.51 -0.53
N SER A 174 -19.82 8.30 -0.92
CA SER A 174 -20.19 7.67 -2.19
C SER A 174 -21.65 7.21 -2.23
N ALA A 175 -22.18 6.73 -1.10
CA ALA A 175 -23.54 6.21 -0.95
C ALA A 175 -24.55 7.27 -0.49
N GLY A 176 -24.10 8.45 -0.06
CA GLY A 176 -24.95 9.52 0.50
C GLY A 176 -25.68 9.04 1.75
N ILE A 177 -24.96 8.47 2.72
CA ILE A 177 -25.49 7.97 3.99
C ILE A 177 -24.75 8.59 5.17
N ASP A 178 -25.40 8.58 6.33
CA ASP A 178 -24.77 8.76 7.63
C ASP A 178 -24.47 7.41 8.27
N ALA A 179 -23.39 7.35 9.05
CA ALA A 179 -23.00 6.17 9.82
C ALA A 179 -22.24 6.62 11.08
N THR A 180 -22.49 5.94 12.19
CA THR A 180 -21.76 6.17 13.43
C THR A 180 -20.52 5.30 13.47
N HIS A 181 -19.34 5.93 13.42
CA HIS A 181 -18.07 5.20 13.53
C HIS A 181 -17.80 4.78 14.97
N VAL A 182 -17.49 3.50 15.17
CA VAL A 182 -17.10 2.89 16.45
C VAL A 182 -15.66 2.41 16.34
N PRO A 183 -14.67 3.22 16.81
CA PRO A 183 -13.26 2.87 16.72
C PRO A 183 -12.84 1.90 17.83
N TYR A 184 -12.13 0.84 17.46
CA TYR A 184 -11.53 -0.13 18.37
C TYR A 184 -9.99 0.01 18.40
N LYS A 185 -9.35 -0.65 19.37
CA LYS A 185 -7.88 -0.73 19.48
C LYS A 185 -7.35 -1.92 18.65
N GLY A 186 -7.61 -1.90 17.35
CA GLY A 186 -7.21 -2.95 16.41
C GLY A 186 -8.36 -3.81 15.88
N THR A 187 -8.06 -4.66 14.91
CA THR A 187 -9.05 -5.49 14.19
C THR A 187 -9.70 -6.54 15.09
N GLN A 188 -8.93 -7.21 15.97
CA GLN A 188 -9.46 -8.33 16.76
C GLN A 188 -10.61 -7.93 17.71
N PRO A 189 -10.51 -6.86 18.52
CA PRO A 189 -11.64 -6.43 19.35
C PRO A 189 -12.83 -5.94 18.52
N ALA A 190 -12.62 -5.27 17.37
CA ALA A 190 -13.69 -4.87 16.46
C ALA A 190 -14.45 -6.10 15.92
N LEU A 191 -13.69 -7.09 15.46
CA LEU A 191 -14.23 -8.33 14.92
C LEU A 191 -14.99 -9.14 15.99
N ALA A 192 -14.50 -9.15 17.23
CA ALA A 192 -15.20 -9.83 18.34
C ALA A 192 -16.59 -9.22 18.61
N ASP A 193 -16.70 -7.89 18.56
CA ASP A 193 -17.99 -7.21 18.76
C ASP A 193 -18.92 -7.34 17.55
N LEU A 194 -18.37 -7.38 16.33
CA LEU A 194 -19.13 -7.70 15.13
C LEU A 194 -19.70 -9.13 15.19
N LEU A 195 -18.87 -10.12 15.55
CA LEU A 195 -19.28 -11.51 15.72
C LEU A 195 -20.31 -11.72 16.84
N GLY A 196 -20.25 -10.85 17.85
CA GLY A 196 -21.21 -10.82 18.97
C GLY A 196 -22.48 -10.02 18.68
N GLY A 197 -22.63 -9.45 17.49
CA GLY A 197 -23.80 -8.65 17.09
C GLY A 197 -23.91 -7.29 17.80
N ARG A 198 -22.87 -6.83 18.53
CA ARG A 198 -22.88 -5.52 19.21
C ARG A 198 -22.72 -4.36 18.22
N VAL A 199 -22.03 -4.58 17.13
CA VAL A 199 -21.92 -3.67 16.01
C VAL A 199 -22.27 -4.46 14.74
N PRO A 200 -23.21 -3.97 13.91
CA PRO A 200 -23.77 -4.78 12.82
C PRO A 200 -22.85 -4.90 11.60
N VAL A 201 -21.93 -3.95 11.38
CA VAL A 201 -21.21 -3.81 10.09
C VAL A 201 -19.76 -3.39 10.30
N MET A 202 -18.89 -3.83 9.40
CA MET A 202 -17.46 -3.45 9.38
C MET A 202 -16.89 -3.56 7.97
N PHE A 203 -15.97 -2.65 7.62
CA PHE A 203 -15.01 -2.87 6.55
C PHE A 203 -13.76 -3.51 7.14
N ASP A 204 -13.43 -4.72 6.70
CA ASP A 204 -12.28 -5.47 7.21
C ASP A 204 -11.46 -6.12 6.09
N GLY A 205 -10.26 -6.59 6.41
CA GLY A 205 -9.45 -7.35 5.46
C GLY A 205 -10.11 -8.71 5.11
N VAL A 206 -10.09 -9.07 3.82
CA VAL A 206 -10.63 -10.37 3.39
C VAL A 206 -9.99 -11.52 4.18
N VAL A 207 -8.68 -11.46 4.42
CA VAL A 207 -7.92 -12.53 5.11
C VAL A 207 -8.43 -12.74 6.54
N THR A 208 -8.69 -11.66 7.27
CA THR A 208 -9.15 -11.72 8.66
C THR A 208 -10.61 -12.16 8.76
N SER A 209 -11.45 -11.73 7.82
CA SER A 209 -12.88 -12.06 7.80
C SER A 209 -13.18 -13.44 7.20
N LEU A 210 -12.32 -13.97 6.33
CA LEU A 210 -12.58 -15.20 5.55
C LEU A 210 -12.94 -16.42 6.41
N PRO A 211 -12.26 -16.74 7.53
CA PRO A 211 -12.64 -17.87 8.37
C PRO A 211 -14.06 -17.75 8.92
N HIS A 212 -14.48 -16.55 9.27
CA HIS A 212 -15.81 -16.26 9.82
C HIS A 212 -16.89 -16.26 8.74
N ILE A 213 -16.55 -15.81 7.52
CA ILE A 213 -17.44 -15.90 6.36
C ILE A 213 -17.68 -17.36 6.00
N LYS A 214 -16.61 -18.18 5.91
CA LYS A 214 -16.73 -19.63 5.63
C LYS A 214 -17.52 -20.38 6.71
N ALA A 215 -17.44 -19.94 7.96
CA ALA A 215 -18.20 -20.51 9.07
C ALA A 215 -19.66 -19.98 9.16
N GLY A 216 -20.08 -19.11 8.25
CA GLY A 216 -21.43 -18.49 8.25
C GLY A 216 -21.66 -17.52 9.39
N LYS A 217 -20.61 -17.10 10.13
CA LYS A 217 -20.68 -16.16 11.25
C LYS A 217 -20.67 -14.70 10.82
N LEU A 218 -20.24 -14.42 9.59
CA LEU A 218 -20.32 -13.11 8.94
C LEU A 218 -20.87 -13.28 7.54
N ARG A 219 -21.66 -12.30 7.11
CA ARG A 219 -22.14 -12.20 5.73
C ARG A 219 -21.28 -11.19 4.97
N PRO A 220 -20.59 -11.59 3.89
CA PRO A 220 -19.91 -10.66 3.01
C PRO A 220 -20.94 -9.99 2.09
N ILE A 221 -20.83 -8.67 1.92
CA ILE A 221 -21.74 -7.87 1.09
C ILE A 221 -21.06 -7.50 -0.23
N ALA A 222 -19.87 -6.93 -0.18
CA ALA A 222 -19.10 -6.55 -1.36
C ALA A 222 -17.62 -6.36 -1.00
N VAL A 223 -16.72 -6.54 -1.97
CA VAL A 223 -15.30 -6.18 -1.82
C VAL A 223 -15.06 -4.76 -2.34
N ALA A 224 -14.23 -4.02 -1.61
CA ALA A 224 -13.92 -2.61 -1.89
C ALA A 224 -12.76 -2.44 -2.88
N SER A 225 -12.56 -3.41 -3.77
CA SER A 225 -11.56 -3.40 -4.84
C SER A 225 -12.22 -3.33 -6.21
N LEU A 226 -11.47 -2.94 -7.25
CA LEU A 226 -11.98 -2.89 -8.62
C LEU A 226 -12.20 -4.28 -9.23
N THR A 227 -11.52 -5.30 -8.67
CA THR A 227 -11.64 -6.71 -9.05
C THR A 227 -12.14 -7.54 -7.89
N ARG A 228 -12.85 -8.64 -8.17
CA ARG A 228 -13.27 -9.60 -7.12
C ARG A 228 -12.08 -10.26 -6.46
N SER A 229 -12.21 -10.56 -5.19
CA SER A 229 -11.18 -11.33 -4.47
C SER A 229 -11.19 -12.80 -4.91
N GLN A 230 -10.04 -13.37 -5.19
CA GLN A 230 -9.91 -14.80 -5.50
C GLN A 230 -10.34 -15.69 -4.32
N LEU A 231 -10.26 -15.19 -3.10
CA LEU A 231 -10.73 -15.90 -1.89
C LEU A 231 -12.24 -15.82 -1.69
N LEU A 232 -12.92 -14.88 -2.36
CA LEU A 232 -14.36 -14.63 -2.29
C LEU A 232 -14.92 -14.37 -3.71
N PRO A 233 -14.81 -15.35 -4.64
CA PRO A 233 -15.14 -15.14 -6.06
C PRO A 233 -16.63 -14.84 -6.30
N ASP A 234 -17.50 -15.29 -5.41
CA ASP A 234 -18.95 -15.06 -5.49
C ASP A 234 -19.38 -13.71 -4.91
N VAL A 235 -18.49 -13.03 -4.16
CA VAL A 235 -18.78 -11.71 -3.57
C VAL A 235 -18.53 -10.62 -4.59
N PRO A 236 -19.53 -9.78 -4.93
CA PRO A 236 -19.37 -8.72 -5.91
C PRO A 236 -18.40 -7.64 -5.41
N THR A 237 -17.84 -6.87 -6.35
CA THR A 237 -17.18 -5.61 -6.01
C THR A 237 -18.20 -4.53 -5.63
N MET A 238 -17.79 -3.48 -4.93
CA MET A 238 -18.65 -2.32 -4.66
C MET A 238 -19.15 -1.68 -5.96
N THR A 239 -18.33 -1.69 -7.02
CA THR A 239 -18.72 -1.21 -8.35
C THR A 239 -19.83 -2.06 -8.97
N GLU A 240 -19.71 -3.39 -8.94
CA GLU A 240 -20.76 -4.32 -9.41
C GLU A 240 -22.03 -4.20 -8.59
N ALA A 241 -21.90 -3.88 -7.29
CA ALA A 241 -23.03 -3.73 -6.37
C ALA A 241 -23.71 -2.34 -6.43
N GLY A 242 -23.25 -1.41 -7.29
CA GLY A 242 -23.91 -0.14 -7.56
C GLY A 242 -23.18 1.13 -7.12
N LEU A 243 -21.91 1.06 -6.76
CA LEU A 243 -21.04 2.21 -6.47
C LEU A 243 -19.84 2.25 -7.44
N PRO A 244 -20.02 2.83 -8.64
CA PRO A 244 -19.00 2.85 -9.69
C PRO A 244 -17.70 3.50 -9.21
N GLY A 245 -16.56 2.87 -9.52
CA GLY A 245 -15.22 3.38 -9.21
C GLY A 245 -14.86 3.38 -7.73
N PHE A 246 -15.65 2.72 -6.87
CA PHE A 246 -15.31 2.59 -5.45
C PHE A 246 -14.12 1.66 -5.28
N GLU A 247 -13.00 2.22 -4.82
CA GLU A 247 -11.82 1.45 -4.46
C GLU A 247 -11.23 1.93 -3.13
N ALA A 248 -11.05 0.99 -2.21
CA ALA A 248 -10.30 1.15 -0.97
C ALA A 248 -9.60 -0.17 -0.66
N VAL A 249 -8.28 -0.17 -0.69
CA VAL A 249 -7.45 -1.37 -0.52
C VAL A 249 -6.34 -1.12 0.49
N GLY A 250 -5.91 -2.16 1.19
CA GLY A 250 -4.67 -2.14 1.94
C GLY A 250 -3.49 -2.20 0.98
N LEU A 251 -2.36 -1.61 1.36
CA LEU A 251 -1.16 -1.57 0.53
C LEU A 251 0.04 -2.15 1.28
N ALA A 252 0.90 -2.86 0.56
CA ALA A 252 2.29 -3.06 0.94
C ALA A 252 3.17 -2.47 -0.17
N THR A 253 4.00 -1.51 0.18
CA THR A 253 4.81 -0.72 -0.75
C THR A 253 6.26 -0.72 -0.32
N VAL A 254 7.17 -0.43 -1.26
CA VAL A 254 8.56 -0.11 -0.95
C VAL A 254 8.85 1.31 -1.43
N MET A 255 9.42 2.11 -0.54
CA MET A 255 9.84 3.48 -0.80
C MET A 255 11.28 3.67 -0.31
N ALA A 256 11.99 4.64 -0.88
CA ALA A 256 13.33 5.04 -0.45
C ALA A 256 13.36 6.54 -0.10
N PRO A 257 14.40 7.04 0.60
CA PRO A 257 14.58 8.47 0.82
C PRO A 257 14.67 9.23 -0.51
N ALA A 258 14.03 10.39 -0.60
CA ALA A 258 14.14 11.25 -1.80
C ALA A 258 15.59 11.62 -2.07
N GLY A 259 15.99 11.54 -3.34
CA GLY A 259 17.38 11.74 -3.77
C GLY A 259 18.22 10.46 -3.74
N THR A 260 17.64 9.29 -3.45
CA THR A 260 18.27 7.99 -3.77
C THR A 260 18.51 7.92 -5.28
N ARG A 261 19.71 7.46 -5.69
CA ARG A 261 20.11 7.42 -7.09
C ARG A 261 19.12 6.63 -7.96
N PRO A 262 18.68 7.16 -9.11
CA PRO A 262 17.67 6.52 -9.95
C PRO A 262 17.99 5.07 -10.36
N GLU A 263 19.27 4.79 -10.62
CA GLU A 263 19.72 3.43 -10.99
C GLU A 263 19.61 2.45 -9.83
N VAL A 264 19.73 2.90 -8.57
CA VAL A 264 19.51 2.07 -7.37
C VAL A 264 18.02 1.79 -7.21
N VAL A 265 17.18 2.82 -7.34
CA VAL A 265 15.71 2.69 -7.30
C VAL A 265 15.22 1.71 -8.37
N ALA A 266 15.69 1.88 -9.62
CA ALA A 266 15.31 1.01 -10.73
C ALA A 266 15.75 -0.44 -10.50
N LYS A 267 16.96 -0.67 -9.97
CA LYS A 267 17.45 -2.01 -9.64
C LYS A 267 16.59 -2.67 -8.56
N ILE A 268 16.31 -1.99 -7.45
CA ILE A 268 15.49 -2.53 -6.36
C ILE A 268 14.09 -2.90 -6.90
N SER A 269 13.48 -2.00 -7.67
CA SER A 269 12.15 -2.21 -8.27
C SER A 269 12.15 -3.42 -9.22
N ALA A 270 13.13 -3.52 -10.11
CA ALA A 270 13.24 -4.63 -11.04
C ALA A 270 13.44 -5.98 -10.31
N ASP A 271 14.24 -6.00 -9.25
CA ASP A 271 14.48 -7.19 -8.45
C ASP A 271 13.21 -7.62 -7.68
N ILE A 272 12.46 -6.68 -7.10
CA ILE A 272 11.15 -6.95 -6.48
C ILE A 272 10.19 -7.51 -7.53
N ALA A 273 10.05 -6.88 -8.69
CA ALA A 273 9.17 -7.34 -9.76
C ALA A 273 9.53 -8.76 -10.24
N ALA A 274 10.83 -9.09 -10.33
CA ALA A 274 11.29 -10.43 -10.69
C ALA A 274 10.95 -11.47 -9.62
N ILE A 275 11.08 -11.12 -8.34
CA ILE A 275 10.71 -11.99 -7.20
C ILE A 275 9.20 -12.27 -7.21
N LEU A 276 8.38 -11.25 -7.41
CA LEU A 276 6.92 -11.38 -7.41
C LEU A 276 6.38 -12.19 -8.60
N LYS A 277 7.17 -12.39 -9.64
CA LYS A 277 6.85 -13.27 -10.78
C LYS A 277 7.16 -14.75 -10.51
N GLN A 278 7.93 -15.07 -9.45
CA GLN A 278 8.22 -16.47 -9.09
C GLN A 278 6.93 -17.16 -8.65
N PRO A 279 6.59 -18.35 -9.21
CA PRO A 279 5.32 -19.01 -8.90
C PRO A 279 5.09 -19.23 -7.40
N GLU A 280 6.10 -19.71 -6.68
CA GLU A 280 6.01 -19.98 -5.24
C GLU A 280 5.73 -18.72 -4.41
N VAL A 281 6.31 -17.57 -4.80
CA VAL A 281 6.06 -16.27 -4.12
C VAL A 281 4.65 -15.77 -4.42
N ARG A 282 4.26 -15.84 -5.70
CA ARG A 282 2.94 -15.44 -6.16
C ARG A 282 1.85 -16.27 -5.49
N ASP A 283 1.99 -17.60 -5.49
CA ASP A 283 1.00 -18.52 -4.91
C ASP A 283 0.86 -18.29 -3.40
N GLN A 284 1.97 -18.05 -2.70
CA GLN A 284 1.95 -17.73 -1.28
C GLN A 284 1.19 -16.42 -1.01
N LEU A 285 1.46 -15.34 -1.75
CA LEU A 285 0.80 -14.05 -1.58
C LEU A 285 -0.69 -14.13 -1.95
N VAL A 286 -1.02 -14.80 -3.05
CA VAL A 286 -2.42 -15.02 -3.47
C VAL A 286 -3.16 -15.88 -2.44
N GLY A 287 -2.53 -16.93 -1.90
CA GLY A 287 -3.08 -17.75 -0.82
C GLY A 287 -3.37 -16.96 0.46
N MET A 288 -2.67 -15.84 0.66
CA MET A 288 -2.95 -14.86 1.72
C MET A 288 -4.04 -13.84 1.35
N GLY A 289 -4.66 -13.95 0.18
CA GLY A 289 -5.71 -13.02 -0.29
C GLY A 289 -5.16 -11.68 -0.77
N LEU A 290 -3.90 -11.64 -1.15
CA LEU A 290 -3.26 -10.43 -1.67
C LEU A 290 -3.25 -10.44 -3.20
N GLU A 291 -3.55 -9.31 -3.79
CA GLU A 291 -3.28 -9.04 -5.21
C GLU A 291 -1.80 -8.70 -5.37
N VAL A 292 -1.09 -9.45 -6.21
CA VAL A 292 0.33 -9.22 -6.49
C VAL A 292 0.45 -8.20 -7.61
N VAL A 293 1.07 -7.06 -7.34
CA VAL A 293 1.20 -5.93 -8.28
C VAL A 293 2.61 -5.85 -8.86
N GLY A 294 3.62 -5.55 -8.06
CA GLY A 294 5.00 -5.42 -8.52
C GLY A 294 5.20 -4.28 -9.51
N SER A 295 4.65 -3.10 -9.22
CA SER A 295 4.68 -1.94 -10.11
C SER A 295 6.10 -1.41 -10.35
N SER A 296 6.28 -0.72 -11.47
CA SER A 296 7.42 0.16 -11.69
C SER A 296 7.38 1.39 -10.75
N PRO A 297 8.51 2.11 -10.57
CA PRO A 297 8.54 3.34 -9.80
C PRO A 297 7.57 4.41 -10.34
N ALA A 298 7.48 4.55 -11.67
CA ALA A 298 6.61 5.56 -12.30
C ALA A 298 5.12 5.26 -12.10
N GLU A 299 4.71 3.99 -12.23
CA GLU A 299 3.33 3.56 -11.94
C GLU A 299 2.97 3.78 -10.48
N PHE A 300 3.90 3.47 -9.56
CA PHE A 300 3.64 3.67 -8.15
C PHE A 300 3.61 5.16 -7.77
N ASP A 301 4.45 6.00 -8.35
CA ASP A 301 4.40 7.45 -8.14
C ASP A 301 3.06 8.06 -8.63
N SER A 302 2.57 7.63 -9.79
CA SER A 302 1.23 8.02 -10.28
C SER A 302 0.14 7.57 -9.31
N TYR A 303 0.19 6.32 -8.85
CA TYR A 303 -0.77 5.78 -7.89
C TYR A 303 -0.77 6.58 -6.57
N VAL A 304 0.40 6.95 -6.03
CA VAL A 304 0.51 7.78 -4.82
C VAL A 304 -0.18 9.14 -5.01
N LYS A 305 0.00 9.78 -6.17
CA LYS A 305 -0.62 11.08 -6.49
C LYS A 305 -2.14 10.97 -6.55
N ASP A 306 -2.67 9.96 -7.24
CA ASP A 306 -4.10 9.74 -7.40
C ASP A 306 -4.76 9.41 -6.04
N GLU A 307 -4.15 8.52 -5.26
CA GLU A 307 -4.61 8.16 -3.92
C GLU A 307 -4.54 9.35 -2.95
N SER A 308 -3.46 10.13 -3.01
CA SER A 308 -3.32 11.34 -2.19
C SER A 308 -4.44 12.36 -2.49
N ALA A 309 -4.75 12.58 -3.76
CA ALA A 309 -5.83 13.46 -4.16
C ALA A 309 -7.21 12.95 -3.72
N LYS A 310 -7.45 11.63 -3.84
CA LYS A 310 -8.68 10.96 -3.38
C LYS A 310 -8.86 11.07 -1.87
N TRP A 311 -7.88 10.59 -1.11
CA TRP A 311 -7.96 10.53 0.35
C TRP A 311 -7.93 11.92 0.99
N GLY A 312 -7.18 12.87 0.42
CA GLY A 312 -7.19 14.25 0.89
C GLY A 312 -8.57 14.89 0.84
N LYS A 313 -9.37 14.61 -0.22
CA LYS A 313 -10.76 15.06 -0.33
C LYS A 313 -11.65 14.37 0.72
N VAL A 314 -11.55 13.04 0.87
CA VAL A 314 -12.36 12.26 1.81
C VAL A 314 -12.08 12.68 3.25
N ILE A 315 -10.82 12.73 3.67
CA ILE A 315 -10.41 13.08 5.03
C ILE A 315 -10.84 14.50 5.38
N LYS A 316 -10.65 15.46 4.46
CA LYS A 316 -11.07 16.85 4.65
C LYS A 316 -12.58 16.98 4.77
N ALA A 317 -13.35 16.30 3.91
CA ALA A 317 -14.82 16.35 3.94
C ALA A 317 -15.39 15.72 5.23
N ALA A 318 -14.78 14.63 5.71
CA ALA A 318 -15.20 13.94 6.93
C ALA A 318 -14.66 14.59 8.23
N GLY A 319 -13.75 15.56 8.12
CA GLY A 319 -13.13 16.20 9.30
C GLY A 319 -12.30 15.25 10.17
N ILE A 320 -11.76 14.18 9.58
CA ILE A 320 -11.02 13.14 10.31
C ILE A 320 -9.67 13.70 10.77
N LYS A 321 -9.34 13.44 12.04
CA LYS A 321 -8.02 13.65 12.61
C LYS A 321 -7.62 12.44 13.44
N ALA A 322 -6.32 12.16 13.51
CA ALA A 322 -5.76 11.02 14.22
C ALA A 322 -4.93 11.44 15.46
N ASP A 323 -4.77 12.73 15.69
CA ASP A 323 -4.15 13.39 16.87
C ASP A 323 -5.16 14.09 17.75
#